data_beb27723ca61fe0236c75d4306c5fd3f
#
_entry.id   beb27723ca61fe0236c75d4306c5fd3f
#
_cell.length_a   1.000
_cell.length_b   1.000
_cell.length_c   1.000
_cell.angle_alpha   90.00
_cell.angle_beta   90.00
_cell.angle_gamma   90.00
#
_symmetry.space_group_name_H-M   'P 1'
#
loop_
_entity.id
_entity.type
_entity.pdbx_description
1 polymer ?
#
loop_
_entity_poly.entity_id
_entity_poly.type
_entity_poly.pdbx_seq_one_letter_code
_entity_poly.pdbx_strand_id
1 'polypeptide(L)'
;MARKNHPDVNPGDKAAEERFKNVQEAYDVLSDSKKRAIYDQYGFYSENIKEHPGGDSYGFNFSGMDFGGAGHSSFRDIFSEILGGGAGHGRSQGSAKGEDIEQQLNISFMESIRGLTARINISRQGTCSSCGGTGMDRTAEQRACPQCQGTGQENRGHGFMRFSGACRVCGGTGKTGPRCKTCRGSGGMPVEETITVRIPPGVVNGFRMRVSGKGNVGRSGGPHGDLYLRIAVRPHEFFQREGNDILCSIPITITEAALGAKIEIPSIDGKTLLKIPPGTQSGQKFRLRGKGAPSPRDDVQGSQIVEVRVVTPKVADERSKEILMELARLNPDNPRTEIEEINVSQ
;
A
#
# COMPACT_ATOMS: atom_id res chain seq x y z
N MET A 1 28.17 17.91 23.31
CA MET A 1 26.78 18.21 22.96
C MET A 1 26.01 16.94 22.53
N ALA A 2 26.56 16.07 21.68
CA ALA A 2 25.91 14.84 21.22
C ALA A 2 25.41 13.91 22.36
N ARG A 3 26.24 13.66 23.41
CA ARG A 3 25.84 12.81 24.54
C ARG A 3 24.66 13.33 25.35
N LYS A 4 24.48 14.67 25.43
CA LYS A 4 23.35 15.27 26.18
C LYS A 4 22.02 15.21 25.43
N ASN A 5 22.07 15.13 24.09
CA ASN A 5 20.89 15.14 23.24
C ASN A 5 20.66 13.76 22.56
N HIS A 6 21.34 12.69 23.02
CA HIS A 6 21.18 11.35 22.46
C HIS A 6 19.76 10.84 22.70
N PRO A 7 19.10 10.20 21.72
CA PRO A 7 17.75 9.70 21.86
C PRO A 7 17.58 8.67 22.98
N ASP A 8 18.62 7.89 23.30
CA ASP A 8 18.58 6.92 24.42
C ASP A 8 18.58 7.60 25.81
N VAL A 9 19.07 8.84 25.89
CA VAL A 9 19.10 9.61 27.13
C VAL A 9 17.85 10.51 27.27
N ASN A 10 17.20 10.84 26.14
CA ASN A 10 16.01 11.69 26.08
C ASN A 10 14.93 11.03 25.21
N PRO A 11 14.37 9.86 25.60
CA PRO A 11 13.37 9.16 24.82
C PRO A 11 12.08 9.99 24.70
N GLY A 12 11.69 10.31 23.46
CA GLY A 12 10.47 11.05 23.15
C GLY A 12 10.58 12.58 23.10
N ASP A 13 11.75 13.16 23.39
CA ASP A 13 11.99 14.60 23.23
C ASP A 13 12.42 14.93 21.79
N LYS A 14 11.46 15.39 20.97
CA LYS A 14 11.69 15.80 19.57
C LYS A 14 12.70 16.95 19.44
N ALA A 15 12.76 17.86 20.41
CA ALA A 15 13.69 18.95 20.37
C ALA A 15 15.14 18.52 20.67
N ALA A 16 15.31 17.48 21.49
CA ALA A 16 16.61 16.85 21.72
C ALA A 16 17.07 16.07 20.48
N GLU A 17 16.15 15.37 19.80
CA GLU A 17 16.41 14.63 18.56
C GLU A 17 16.85 15.56 17.41
N GLU A 18 16.19 16.70 17.23
CA GLU A 18 16.61 17.72 16.24
C GLU A 18 17.99 18.29 16.54
N ARG A 19 18.25 18.63 17.81
CA ARG A 19 19.57 19.12 18.21
C ARG A 19 20.66 18.07 18.01
N PHE A 20 20.35 16.81 18.24
CA PHE A 20 21.29 15.72 17.99
C PHE A 20 21.60 15.58 16.51
N LYS A 21 20.60 15.62 15.63
CA LYS A 21 20.77 15.59 14.17
C LYS A 21 21.65 16.74 13.67
N ASN A 22 21.37 17.95 14.11
CA ASN A 22 22.16 19.14 13.73
C ASN A 22 23.61 19.05 14.21
N VAL A 23 23.86 18.51 15.40
CA VAL A 23 25.22 18.31 15.91
C VAL A 23 25.96 17.23 15.15
N GLN A 24 25.27 16.17 14.75
CA GLN A 24 25.85 15.08 13.95
C GLN A 24 26.23 15.56 12.55
N GLU A 25 25.34 16.30 11.88
CA GLU A 25 25.57 16.89 10.57
C GLU A 25 26.78 17.86 10.58
N ALA A 26 26.82 18.75 11.56
CA ALA A 26 27.96 19.63 11.74
C ALA A 26 29.28 18.88 11.99
N TYR A 27 29.23 17.78 12.76
CA TYR A 27 30.40 16.95 13.00
C TYR A 27 30.88 16.25 11.74
N ASP A 28 29.97 15.70 10.93
CA ASP A 28 30.29 14.99 9.68
C ASP A 28 30.96 15.92 8.63
N VAL A 29 30.62 17.21 8.63
CA VAL A 29 31.24 18.20 7.76
C VAL A 29 32.58 18.66 8.31
N LEU A 30 32.68 18.97 9.61
CA LEU A 30 33.85 19.59 10.20
C LEU A 30 34.96 18.59 10.59
N SER A 31 34.63 17.30 10.75
CA SER A 31 35.60 16.24 11.06
C SER A 31 36.44 15.81 9.86
N ASP A 32 35.93 15.98 8.65
CA ASP A 32 36.66 15.66 7.40
C ASP A 32 37.32 16.93 6.85
N SER A 33 38.66 16.88 6.71
CA SER A 33 39.44 18.04 6.24
C SER A 33 39.03 18.54 4.86
N LYS A 34 38.57 17.65 3.96
CA LYS A 34 38.11 18.02 2.61
C LYS A 34 36.76 18.67 2.64
N LYS A 35 35.82 18.12 3.40
CA LYS A 35 34.49 18.66 3.58
C LYS A 35 34.54 20.02 4.28
N ARG A 36 35.41 20.14 5.28
CA ARG A 36 35.66 21.39 5.98
C ARG A 36 36.23 22.49 5.07
N ALA A 37 37.20 22.16 4.20
CA ALA A 37 37.76 23.13 3.25
C ALA A 37 36.68 23.65 2.29
N ILE A 38 35.78 22.82 1.84
CA ILE A 38 34.63 23.20 0.98
C ILE A 38 33.68 24.09 1.76
N TYR A 39 33.37 23.74 3.01
CA TYR A 39 32.51 24.53 3.87
C TYR A 39 33.10 25.92 4.20
N ASP A 40 34.41 25.98 4.48
CA ASP A 40 35.13 27.23 4.76
C ASP A 40 35.20 28.14 3.52
N GLN A 41 35.20 27.56 2.31
CA GLN A 41 35.25 28.31 1.05
C GLN A 41 33.90 28.81 0.57
N TYR A 42 32.84 28.01 0.72
CA TYR A 42 31.51 28.28 0.13
C TYR A 42 30.41 28.55 1.16
N GLY A 43 30.68 28.40 2.47
CA GLY A 43 29.69 28.58 3.53
C GLY A 43 28.65 27.46 3.66
N PHE A 44 28.77 26.41 2.83
CA PHE A 44 27.94 25.22 2.90
C PHE A 44 28.71 24.01 2.34
N TYR A 45 28.28 22.79 2.71
CA TYR A 45 28.84 21.54 2.19
C TYR A 45 27.77 20.73 1.46
N SER A 46 28.12 20.22 0.26
CA SER A 46 27.32 19.24 -0.48
C SER A 46 28.24 18.23 -1.13
N GLU A 47 27.90 16.95 -1.08
CA GLU A 47 28.70 15.83 -1.65
C GLU A 47 28.90 15.90 -3.18
N ASN A 48 28.14 16.77 -3.87
CA ASN A 48 28.19 16.93 -5.32
C ASN A 48 29.09 18.06 -5.83
N ILE A 49 29.83 18.74 -4.96
CA ILE A 49 30.80 19.74 -5.38
C ILE A 49 32.07 19.03 -5.82
N LYS A 50 32.17 18.70 -7.12
CA LYS A 50 33.44 18.29 -7.75
C LYS A 50 34.27 19.53 -7.96
N GLU A 51 35.56 19.44 -7.56
CA GLU A 51 36.58 20.45 -7.83
C GLU A 51 36.63 20.75 -9.33
N HIS A 52 36.17 21.93 -9.74
CA HIS A 52 36.50 22.52 -11.01
C HIS A 52 37.50 23.66 -10.74
N PRO A 53 38.77 23.55 -11.23
CA PRO A 53 39.69 24.65 -11.22
C PRO A 53 39.39 25.60 -12.38
N GLY A 54 38.68 26.69 -12.10
CA GLY A 54 38.38 27.71 -13.11
C GLY A 54 37.24 28.62 -12.62
N GLY A 55 37.62 29.79 -12.14
CA GLY A 55 36.71 30.76 -11.56
C GLY A 55 35.64 31.25 -12.52
N ASP A 56 34.43 31.34 -11.96
CA ASP A 56 33.53 32.45 -12.20
C ASP A 56 32.49 32.43 -11.09
N SER A 57 32.52 33.52 -10.34
CA SER A 57 31.71 33.78 -9.16
C SER A 57 30.26 34.03 -9.56
N TYR A 58 29.37 33.01 -9.50
CA TYR A 58 27.95 33.22 -9.54
C TYR A 58 27.43 33.43 -8.12
N GLY A 59 27.34 34.72 -7.75
CA GLY A 59 26.74 35.18 -6.53
C GLY A 59 25.24 34.83 -6.46
N PHE A 60 24.88 33.81 -5.74
CA PHE A 60 23.51 33.61 -5.32
C PHE A 60 23.22 34.53 -4.13
N ASN A 61 22.50 35.62 -4.42
CA ASN A 61 22.03 36.58 -3.42
C ASN A 61 20.83 35.98 -2.67
N PHE A 62 21.08 35.45 -1.47
CA PHE A 62 20.09 34.78 -0.61
C PHE A 62 19.33 35.77 0.31
N SER A 63 19.36 37.08 -0.02
CA SER A 63 18.73 38.15 0.76
C SER A 63 17.29 38.37 0.30
N GLY A 64 16.35 37.51 0.64
CA GLY A 64 14.94 37.78 0.31
C GLY A 64 13.94 36.64 0.43
N MET A 65 14.28 35.53 1.06
CA MET A 65 13.27 34.49 1.38
C MET A 65 12.96 34.49 2.86
N ASP A 66 11.80 35.06 3.18
CA ASP A 66 11.14 35.02 4.47
C ASP A 66 10.77 33.59 4.86
N PHE A 67 11.47 33.02 5.85
CA PHE A 67 11.25 31.66 6.39
C PHE A 67 10.28 31.71 7.58
N GLY A 68 9.08 32.21 7.34
CA GLY A 68 8.00 32.22 8.33
C GLY A 68 6.80 31.38 7.83
N GLY A 69 6.67 30.14 8.28
CA GLY A 69 5.37 29.45 8.26
C GLY A 69 5.29 28.07 7.63
N ALA A 70 5.20 27.08 8.50
CA ALA A 70 4.47 25.80 8.38
C ALA A 70 4.90 24.74 7.32
N GLY A 71 5.32 23.58 7.82
CA GLY A 71 5.18 22.28 7.14
C GLY A 71 6.49 21.59 6.82
N HIS A 72 6.74 20.51 7.53
CA HIS A 72 7.82 19.54 7.39
C HIS A 72 8.05 19.04 5.94
N SER A 73 8.79 19.79 5.16
CA SER A 73 9.44 19.24 3.98
C SER A 73 10.94 19.28 4.22
N SER A 74 11.55 18.11 4.24
CA SER A 74 12.99 17.97 4.48
C SER A 74 13.75 18.82 3.46
N PHE A 75 14.68 19.65 3.90
CA PHE A 75 15.57 20.47 3.07
C PHE A 75 16.26 19.65 1.96
N ARG A 76 16.36 18.35 2.19
CA ARG A 76 16.88 17.35 1.26
C ARG A 76 15.98 17.15 0.04
N ASP A 77 14.65 17.26 0.17
CA ASP A 77 13.72 17.05 -0.95
C ASP A 77 13.68 18.28 -1.87
N ILE A 78 13.73 19.48 -1.33
CA ILE A 78 13.77 20.72 -2.12
C ILE A 78 15.13 20.87 -2.81
N PHE A 79 16.20 20.45 -2.14
CA PHE A 79 17.55 20.54 -2.68
C PHE A 79 17.85 19.47 -3.75
N SER A 80 17.29 18.26 -3.61
CA SER A 80 17.38 17.21 -4.64
C SER A 80 16.60 17.58 -5.91
N GLU A 81 15.55 18.36 -5.80
CA GLU A 81 14.73 18.81 -6.92
C GLU A 81 15.39 19.97 -7.69
N ILE A 82 16.12 20.85 -6.99
CA ILE A 82 16.79 22.02 -7.61
C ILE A 82 18.17 21.69 -8.12
N LEU A 83 18.98 20.87 -7.44
CA LEU A 83 20.35 20.53 -7.85
C LEU A 83 20.49 19.17 -8.52
N GLY A 84 19.55 18.24 -8.34
CA GLY A 84 19.52 16.95 -9.05
C GLY A 84 19.20 17.03 -10.54
N GLY A 85 18.93 18.22 -11.05
CA GLY A 85 18.62 18.49 -12.47
C GLY A 85 19.84 18.55 -13.41
N GLY A 86 21.05 18.26 -12.96
CA GLY A 86 22.27 18.54 -13.71
C GLY A 86 23.13 17.36 -14.15
N ALA A 87 22.67 16.11 -14.12
CA ALA A 87 23.44 15.00 -14.72
C ALA A 87 22.52 14.04 -15.49
N GLY A 88 22.20 14.40 -16.69
CA GLY A 88 22.11 13.61 -17.90
C GLY A 88 21.55 12.19 -17.82
N HIS A 89 20.27 12.07 -17.78
CA HIS A 89 19.58 11.22 -18.73
C HIS A 89 18.52 12.14 -19.35
N GLY A 90 18.76 12.56 -20.58
CA GLY A 90 17.78 13.27 -21.39
C GLY A 90 16.50 12.43 -21.43
N ARG A 91 15.62 12.60 -20.43
CA ARG A 91 14.23 12.22 -20.58
C ARG A 91 13.76 13.03 -21.79
N SER A 92 13.73 12.37 -22.92
CA SER A 92 13.00 12.86 -24.08
C SER A 92 11.58 13.16 -23.62
N GLN A 93 11.30 14.40 -23.29
CA GLN A 93 10.01 14.88 -22.80
C GLN A 93 8.89 14.71 -23.86
N GLY A 94 9.18 13.93 -24.93
CA GLY A 94 8.23 13.57 -25.96
C GLY A 94 7.38 12.34 -25.66
N SER A 95 7.82 11.44 -24.80
CA SER A 95 7.06 10.23 -24.48
C SER A 95 6.64 10.23 -23.00
N ALA A 96 5.35 10.37 -22.75
CA ALA A 96 4.80 10.32 -21.40
C ALA A 96 4.29 8.90 -21.09
N LYS A 97 4.57 8.40 -19.85
CA LYS A 97 3.99 7.16 -19.36
C LYS A 97 2.47 7.23 -19.45
N GLY A 98 1.83 6.12 -19.81
CA GLY A 98 0.37 5.98 -19.81
C GLY A 98 -0.21 6.05 -18.40
N GLU A 99 -1.49 6.37 -18.33
CA GLU A 99 -2.24 6.40 -17.08
C GLU A 99 -2.38 5.01 -16.50
N ASP A 100 -2.24 4.92 -15.18
CA ASP A 100 -2.51 3.70 -14.46
C ASP A 100 -4.03 3.45 -14.40
N ILE A 101 -4.45 2.19 -14.38
CA ILE A 101 -5.86 1.81 -14.21
C ILE A 101 -6.04 1.10 -12.88
N GLU A 102 -7.18 1.31 -12.25
CA GLU A 102 -7.56 0.59 -11.03
C GLU A 102 -8.82 -0.23 -11.30
N GLN A 103 -8.80 -1.50 -10.92
CA GLN A 103 -9.93 -2.42 -11.05
C GLN A 103 -10.13 -3.17 -9.75
N GLN A 104 -11.40 -3.32 -9.33
CA GLN A 104 -11.75 -4.12 -8.18
C GLN A 104 -11.98 -5.58 -8.60
N LEU A 105 -11.42 -6.50 -7.82
CA LEU A 105 -11.63 -7.92 -7.95
C LEU A 105 -12.28 -8.47 -6.69
N ASN A 106 -13.48 -9.03 -6.85
CA ASN A 106 -14.22 -9.67 -5.76
C ASN A 106 -13.83 -11.13 -5.67
N ILE A 107 -13.38 -11.56 -4.50
CA ILE A 107 -13.04 -12.96 -4.20
C ILE A 107 -13.81 -13.43 -2.97
N SER A 108 -13.98 -14.73 -2.84
CA SER A 108 -14.57 -15.32 -1.63
C SER A 108 -13.58 -15.31 -0.46
N PHE A 109 -14.09 -15.47 0.75
CA PHE A 109 -13.28 -15.60 1.96
C PHE A 109 -12.26 -16.75 1.84
N MET A 110 -12.68 -17.92 1.38
CA MET A 110 -11.81 -19.08 1.26
C MET A 110 -10.72 -18.90 0.20
N GLU A 111 -11.03 -18.23 -0.91
CA GLU A 111 -10.04 -17.85 -1.92
C GLU A 111 -9.02 -16.85 -1.37
N SER A 112 -9.43 -15.93 -0.51
CA SER A 112 -8.51 -15.00 0.14
C SER A 112 -7.50 -15.69 1.07
N ILE A 113 -7.91 -16.79 1.70
CA ILE A 113 -7.06 -17.60 2.58
C ILE A 113 -6.09 -18.49 1.78
N ARG A 114 -6.63 -19.21 0.78
CA ARG A 114 -5.86 -20.20 0.02
C ARG A 114 -5.04 -19.61 -1.13
N GLY A 115 -5.39 -18.36 -1.52
CA GLY A 115 -4.91 -17.79 -2.77
C GLY A 115 -5.63 -18.38 -3.97
N LEU A 116 -5.52 -17.72 -5.10
CA LEU A 116 -6.09 -18.21 -6.35
C LEU A 116 -5.34 -17.65 -7.55
N THR A 117 -5.53 -18.31 -8.69
CA THR A 117 -5.15 -17.77 -9.99
C THR A 117 -6.42 -17.37 -10.73
N ALA A 118 -6.61 -16.07 -10.93
CA ALA A 118 -7.78 -15.51 -11.58
C ALA A 118 -7.48 -15.06 -13.00
N ARG A 119 -8.43 -15.27 -13.91
CA ARG A 119 -8.45 -14.64 -15.24
C ARG A 119 -9.38 -13.44 -15.17
N ILE A 120 -8.87 -12.28 -15.50
CA ILE A 120 -9.62 -11.02 -15.46
C ILE A 120 -9.58 -10.36 -16.83
N ASN A 121 -10.72 -9.83 -17.25
CA ASN A 121 -10.82 -9.03 -18.45
C ASN A 121 -10.62 -7.56 -18.08
N ILE A 122 -9.69 -6.92 -18.75
CA ILE A 122 -9.40 -5.50 -18.59
C ILE A 122 -9.71 -4.78 -19.90
N SER A 123 -10.34 -3.62 -19.78
CA SER A 123 -10.51 -2.68 -20.90
C SER A 123 -9.53 -1.54 -20.68
N ARG A 124 -8.66 -1.31 -21.67
CA ARG A 124 -7.63 -0.27 -21.59
C ARG A 124 -7.36 0.36 -22.95
N GLN A 125 -6.73 1.52 -22.95
CA GLN A 125 -6.16 2.08 -24.16
C GLN A 125 -4.86 1.33 -24.49
N GLY A 126 -4.93 0.45 -25.47
CA GLY A 126 -3.77 -0.26 -26.01
C GLY A 126 -3.09 0.53 -27.11
N THR A 127 -1.92 0.07 -27.56
CA THR A 127 -1.19 0.69 -28.66
C THR A 127 -1.94 0.53 -29.97
N CYS A 128 -2.15 1.61 -30.72
CA CYS A 128 -2.74 1.55 -32.04
C CYS A 128 -1.86 0.74 -32.99
N SER A 129 -2.37 -0.35 -33.57
CA SER A 129 -1.64 -1.22 -34.47
C SER A 129 -1.18 -0.52 -35.75
N SER A 130 -1.99 0.42 -36.26
CA SER A 130 -1.70 1.14 -37.50
C SER A 130 -0.53 2.12 -37.39
N CYS A 131 -0.42 2.84 -36.27
CA CYS A 131 0.66 3.83 -36.09
C CYS A 131 1.72 3.41 -35.05
N GLY A 132 1.52 2.29 -34.31
CA GLY A 132 2.43 1.84 -33.27
C GLY A 132 2.58 2.82 -32.10
N GLY A 133 1.51 3.51 -31.75
CA GLY A 133 1.50 4.46 -30.62
C GLY A 133 1.93 5.90 -30.97
N THR A 134 2.43 6.15 -32.18
CA THR A 134 2.94 7.48 -32.58
C THR A 134 1.82 8.52 -32.83
N GLY A 135 0.61 8.08 -33.10
CA GLY A 135 -0.50 8.93 -33.48
C GLY A 135 -0.40 9.50 -34.91
N MET A 136 0.67 9.22 -35.64
CA MET A 136 0.91 9.69 -37.02
C MET A 136 0.74 8.56 -38.02
N ASP A 137 0.34 8.90 -39.25
CA ASP A 137 0.26 7.95 -40.35
C ASP A 137 1.67 7.48 -40.74
N ARG A 138 1.93 6.17 -40.69
CA ARG A 138 3.23 5.60 -41.07
C ARG A 138 3.48 5.59 -42.59
N THR A 139 2.42 5.61 -43.37
CA THR A 139 2.52 5.57 -44.83
C THR A 139 2.75 6.95 -45.44
N ALA A 140 2.52 8.00 -44.65
CA ALA A 140 2.70 9.39 -45.12
C ALA A 140 4.10 9.91 -44.75
N GLU A 141 4.57 10.85 -45.58
CA GLU A 141 5.84 11.51 -45.34
C GLU A 141 5.86 12.26 -43.99
N GLN A 142 6.77 11.88 -43.12
CA GLN A 142 6.98 12.57 -41.86
C GLN A 142 8.14 13.58 -42.03
N ARG A 143 7.90 14.82 -41.62
CA ARG A 143 8.88 15.90 -41.73
C ARG A 143 9.35 16.29 -40.32
N ALA A 144 10.58 16.78 -40.22
CA ALA A 144 11.04 17.38 -38.97
C ALA A 144 10.11 18.55 -38.59
N CYS A 145 9.77 18.68 -37.32
CA CYS A 145 8.90 19.74 -36.85
C CYS A 145 9.56 21.12 -37.10
N PRO A 146 8.91 22.04 -37.81
CA PRO A 146 9.51 23.33 -38.17
C PRO A 146 9.79 24.18 -36.91
N GLN A 147 9.01 24.04 -35.86
CA GLN A 147 9.15 24.81 -34.61
C GLN A 147 10.35 24.40 -33.79
N CYS A 148 10.58 23.09 -33.63
CA CYS A 148 11.67 22.55 -32.79
C CYS A 148 12.79 21.91 -33.63
N GLN A 149 12.72 21.95 -34.94
CA GLN A 149 13.73 21.40 -35.85
C GLN A 149 14.11 19.94 -35.56
N GLY A 150 13.12 19.15 -35.09
CA GLY A 150 13.31 17.74 -34.79
C GLY A 150 13.66 17.42 -33.32
N THR A 151 13.97 18.41 -32.48
CA THR A 151 14.34 18.19 -31.06
C THR A 151 13.19 17.76 -30.18
N GLY A 152 11.94 18.03 -30.57
CA GLY A 152 10.77 17.76 -29.72
C GLY A 152 10.58 18.74 -28.58
N GLN A 153 11.53 19.63 -28.34
CA GLN A 153 11.53 20.56 -27.21
C GLN A 153 11.48 22.02 -27.68
N GLU A 154 10.86 22.85 -26.89
CA GLU A 154 10.80 24.28 -27.09
C GLU A 154 11.28 24.97 -25.81
N ASN A 155 12.31 25.80 -25.93
CA ASN A 155 12.81 26.59 -24.82
C ASN A 155 11.91 27.80 -24.64
N ARG A 156 11.28 27.89 -23.49
CA ARG A 156 10.43 29.02 -23.08
C ARG A 156 11.12 29.70 -21.89
N GLY A 157 11.31 30.99 -22.01
CA GLY A 157 11.88 31.77 -20.92
C GLY A 157 11.66 33.24 -21.10
N HIS A 158 11.31 33.92 -20.01
CA HIS A 158 11.39 35.36 -19.90
C HIS A 158 12.55 35.67 -18.97
N GLY A 159 13.54 36.41 -19.44
CA GLY A 159 14.72 36.79 -18.67
C GLY A 159 15.71 35.66 -18.40
N PHE A 160 16.18 35.50 -17.19
CA PHE A 160 17.23 34.56 -16.78
C PHE A 160 16.78 33.10 -16.64
N MET A 161 15.48 32.81 -16.61
CA MET A 161 14.97 31.44 -16.48
C MET A 161 14.55 30.88 -17.81
N ARG A 162 15.26 29.84 -18.29
CA ARG A 162 14.90 29.05 -19.46
C ARG A 162 14.32 27.72 -19.03
N PHE A 163 13.05 27.49 -19.34
CA PHE A 163 12.38 26.21 -19.12
C PHE A 163 12.28 25.48 -20.45
N SER A 164 12.80 24.28 -20.51
CA SER A 164 12.62 23.40 -21.65
C SER A 164 11.31 22.64 -21.50
N GLY A 165 10.41 22.77 -22.47
CA GLY A 165 9.10 22.11 -22.47
C GLY A 165 8.86 21.37 -23.77
N ALA A 166 7.86 20.48 -23.80
CA ALA A 166 7.46 19.82 -25.04
C ALA A 166 7.00 20.85 -26.09
N CYS A 167 7.49 20.70 -27.31
CA CYS A 167 7.12 21.58 -28.44
C CYS A 167 5.60 21.53 -28.67
N ARG A 168 4.94 22.69 -28.71
CA ARG A 168 3.48 22.80 -28.88
C ARG A 168 2.98 22.26 -30.22
N VAL A 169 3.81 22.33 -31.26
CA VAL A 169 3.42 21.92 -32.63
C VAL A 169 3.46 20.40 -32.77
N CYS A 170 4.53 19.76 -32.32
CA CYS A 170 4.69 18.31 -32.44
C CYS A 170 4.36 17.50 -31.17
N GLY A 171 4.00 18.16 -30.06
CA GLY A 171 3.69 17.50 -28.81
C GLY A 171 4.87 16.70 -28.22
N GLY A 172 6.11 17.09 -28.56
CA GLY A 172 7.32 16.42 -28.10
C GLY A 172 7.87 15.32 -29.02
N THR A 173 7.19 15.00 -30.11
CA THR A 173 7.61 13.93 -31.05
C THR A 173 8.78 14.34 -31.96
N GLY A 174 9.09 15.61 -32.08
CA GLY A 174 10.08 16.14 -33.01
C GLY A 174 9.66 16.09 -34.49
N LYS A 175 8.55 15.43 -34.81
CA LYS A 175 8.07 15.21 -36.19
C LYS A 175 6.66 15.74 -36.38
N THR A 176 6.31 16.12 -37.59
CA THR A 176 4.98 16.50 -38.00
C THR A 176 4.60 15.70 -39.24
N GLY A 177 3.31 15.37 -39.34
CA GLY A 177 2.74 14.59 -40.45
C GLY A 177 1.25 14.42 -40.28
N PRO A 178 0.56 13.81 -41.27
CA PRO A 178 -0.85 13.50 -41.16
C PRO A 178 -1.15 12.61 -39.94
N ARG A 179 -2.26 12.89 -39.27
CA ARG A 179 -2.72 12.07 -38.15
C ARG A 179 -3.13 10.69 -38.59
N CYS A 180 -2.82 9.67 -37.80
CA CYS A 180 -3.27 8.31 -38.02
C CYS A 180 -4.79 8.26 -38.14
N LYS A 181 -5.30 7.74 -39.24
CA LYS A 181 -6.74 7.64 -39.52
C LYS A 181 -7.47 6.75 -38.52
N THR A 182 -6.80 5.70 -38.03
CA THR A 182 -7.37 4.70 -37.14
C THR A 182 -7.58 5.26 -35.72
N CYS A 183 -6.57 5.87 -35.14
CA CYS A 183 -6.65 6.41 -33.77
C CYS A 183 -6.87 7.94 -33.73
N ARG A 184 -7.02 8.60 -34.87
CA ARG A 184 -7.23 10.04 -34.99
C ARG A 184 -6.19 10.91 -34.27
N GLY A 185 -4.98 10.37 -34.13
CA GLY A 185 -3.85 11.07 -33.50
C GLY A 185 -3.64 10.74 -32.02
N SER A 186 -4.50 9.94 -31.36
CA SER A 186 -4.34 9.57 -29.95
C SER A 186 -3.18 8.60 -29.69
N GLY A 187 -2.78 7.83 -30.72
CA GLY A 187 -1.79 6.75 -30.55
C GLY A 187 -2.36 5.49 -29.88
N GLY A 188 -3.52 5.60 -29.23
CA GLY A 188 -4.18 4.50 -28.53
C GLY A 188 -5.50 4.07 -29.17
N MET A 189 -5.91 2.85 -28.87
CA MET A 189 -7.22 2.28 -29.22
C MET A 189 -7.74 1.49 -28.02
N PRO A 190 -9.08 1.46 -27.82
CA PRO A 190 -9.65 0.59 -26.81
C PRO A 190 -9.35 -0.87 -27.15
N VAL A 191 -8.81 -1.60 -26.19
CA VAL A 191 -8.46 -3.02 -26.31
C VAL A 191 -8.98 -3.73 -25.08
N GLU A 192 -9.64 -4.86 -25.29
CA GLU A 192 -10.00 -5.79 -24.23
C GLU A 192 -8.94 -6.90 -24.19
N GLU A 193 -8.37 -7.11 -23.03
CA GLU A 193 -7.32 -8.10 -22.81
C GLU A 193 -7.68 -8.94 -21.60
N THR A 194 -7.56 -10.27 -21.76
CA THR A 194 -7.68 -11.21 -20.63
C THR A 194 -6.29 -11.47 -20.06
N ILE A 195 -6.10 -11.13 -18.80
CA ILE A 195 -4.85 -11.36 -18.08
C ILE A 195 -5.05 -12.40 -16.99
N THR A 196 -4.01 -13.22 -16.77
CA THR A 196 -3.97 -14.18 -15.67
C THR A 196 -3.15 -13.59 -14.53
N VAL A 197 -3.76 -13.52 -13.35
CA VAL A 197 -3.14 -12.94 -12.17
C VAL A 197 -3.15 -13.95 -11.04
N ARG A 198 -2.01 -14.14 -10.39
CA ARG A 198 -1.88 -14.97 -9.19
C ARG A 198 -2.00 -14.12 -7.94
N ILE A 199 -3.04 -14.39 -7.15
CA ILE A 199 -3.28 -13.75 -5.85
C ILE A 199 -2.65 -14.63 -4.77
N PRO A 200 -1.74 -14.10 -3.95
CA PRO A 200 -1.09 -14.88 -2.90
C PRO A 200 -2.10 -15.29 -1.81
N PRO A 201 -1.83 -16.37 -1.06
CA PRO A 201 -2.64 -16.76 0.07
C PRO A 201 -2.56 -15.71 1.19
N GLY A 202 -3.65 -15.59 1.96
CA GLY A 202 -3.71 -14.71 3.12
C GLY A 202 -3.97 -13.25 2.82
N VAL A 203 -4.35 -12.88 1.60
CA VAL A 203 -4.70 -11.49 1.27
C VAL A 203 -5.87 -11.00 2.12
N VAL A 204 -5.82 -9.72 2.50
CA VAL A 204 -6.86 -9.06 3.27
C VAL A 204 -7.78 -8.24 2.37
N ASN A 205 -8.96 -7.89 2.89
CA ASN A 205 -9.85 -6.96 2.19
C ASN A 205 -9.16 -5.61 1.98
N GLY A 206 -9.28 -5.06 0.76
CA GLY A 206 -8.61 -3.83 0.36
C GLY A 206 -7.14 -4.01 -0.07
N PHE A 207 -6.61 -5.23 -0.10
CA PHE A 207 -5.26 -5.48 -0.60
C PHE A 207 -5.10 -4.96 -2.02
N ARG A 208 -4.02 -4.19 -2.26
CA ARG A 208 -3.73 -3.59 -3.55
C ARG A 208 -2.55 -4.27 -4.19
N MET A 209 -2.75 -4.84 -5.37
CA MET A 209 -1.71 -5.51 -6.15
C MET A 209 -1.45 -4.76 -7.45
N ARG A 210 -0.18 -4.57 -7.78
CA ARG A 210 0.26 -3.93 -9.03
C ARG A 210 0.61 -4.98 -10.07
N VAL A 211 0.06 -4.83 -11.27
CA VAL A 211 0.43 -5.60 -12.46
C VAL A 211 1.09 -4.63 -13.45
N SER A 212 2.40 -4.75 -13.58
CA SER A 212 3.21 -3.80 -14.34
C SER A 212 2.87 -3.81 -15.84
N GLY A 213 2.81 -2.62 -16.46
CA GLY A 213 2.61 -2.45 -17.90
C GLY A 213 1.22 -2.82 -18.43
N LYS A 214 0.23 -3.02 -17.54
CA LYS A 214 -1.15 -3.37 -17.91
C LYS A 214 -2.13 -2.19 -17.79
N GLY A 215 -1.61 -0.97 -17.62
CA GLY A 215 -2.37 0.28 -17.73
C GLY A 215 -2.54 0.77 -19.17
N ASN A 216 -2.96 2.02 -19.31
CA ASN A 216 -3.15 2.66 -20.60
C ASN A 216 -1.84 2.87 -21.35
N VAL A 217 -1.92 2.96 -22.67
CA VAL A 217 -0.76 3.29 -23.53
C VAL A 217 -0.24 4.69 -23.21
N GLY A 218 1.09 4.85 -23.19
CA GLY A 218 1.74 6.15 -23.09
C GLY A 218 1.61 6.98 -24.36
N ARG A 219 1.66 8.28 -24.21
CA ARG A 219 1.63 9.20 -25.36
C ARG A 219 2.95 9.15 -26.13
N SER A 220 2.87 9.35 -27.43
CA SER A 220 4.03 9.43 -28.34
C SER A 220 5.02 8.24 -28.20
N GLY A 221 4.48 7.02 -28.02
CA GLY A 221 5.30 5.81 -27.84
C GLY A 221 5.89 5.64 -26.45
N GLY A 222 5.36 6.35 -25.45
CA GLY A 222 5.74 6.18 -24.05
C GLY A 222 5.36 4.82 -23.48
N PRO A 223 5.95 4.40 -22.37
CA PRO A 223 5.64 3.13 -21.71
C PRO A 223 4.20 3.11 -21.23
N HIS A 224 3.62 1.91 -21.17
CA HIS A 224 2.29 1.72 -20.62
C HIS A 224 2.29 2.08 -19.11
N GLY A 225 1.12 2.50 -18.63
CA GLY A 225 0.84 2.57 -17.19
C GLY A 225 0.75 1.18 -16.56
N ASP A 226 0.39 1.12 -15.30
CA ASP A 226 0.23 -0.10 -14.55
C ASP A 226 -1.26 -0.35 -14.24
N LEU A 227 -1.60 -1.62 -14.00
CA LEU A 227 -2.91 -1.99 -13.48
C LEU A 227 -2.78 -2.22 -11.98
N TYR A 228 -3.63 -1.57 -11.22
CA TYR A 228 -3.80 -1.82 -9.79
C TYR A 228 -5.09 -2.60 -9.54
N LEU A 229 -4.94 -3.77 -8.98
CA LEU A 229 -6.07 -4.61 -8.56
C LEU A 229 -6.33 -4.39 -7.08
N ARG A 230 -7.53 -3.92 -6.75
CA ARG A 230 -8.01 -3.82 -5.38
C ARG A 230 -8.84 -5.06 -5.07
N ILE A 231 -8.36 -5.86 -4.13
CA ILE A 231 -9.04 -7.10 -3.75
C ILE A 231 -10.15 -6.77 -2.76
N ALA A 232 -11.39 -7.15 -3.08
CA ALA A 232 -12.52 -7.09 -2.20
C ALA A 232 -12.91 -8.51 -1.77
N VAL A 233 -12.78 -8.80 -0.49
CA VAL A 233 -13.12 -10.11 0.08
C VAL A 233 -14.56 -10.11 0.54
N ARG A 234 -15.37 -11.05 0.01
CA ARG A 234 -16.74 -11.24 0.47
C ARG A 234 -16.74 -11.82 1.89
N PRO A 235 -17.60 -11.32 2.79
CA PRO A 235 -17.75 -11.90 4.12
C PRO A 235 -18.21 -13.36 4.01
N HIS A 236 -17.81 -14.17 4.98
CA HIS A 236 -18.24 -15.57 5.11
C HIS A 236 -19.30 -15.66 6.21
N GLU A 237 -20.31 -16.49 6.03
CA GLU A 237 -21.42 -16.63 6.97
C GLU A 237 -20.98 -17.14 8.35
N PHE A 238 -19.97 -18.00 8.37
CA PHE A 238 -19.52 -18.68 9.56
C PHE A 238 -18.17 -18.17 10.09
N PHE A 239 -17.23 -17.83 9.21
CA PHE A 239 -15.89 -17.39 9.60
C PHE A 239 -15.77 -15.87 9.54
N GLN A 240 -15.11 -15.29 10.55
CA GLN A 240 -14.66 -13.91 10.55
C GLN A 240 -13.15 -13.87 10.66
N ARG A 241 -12.51 -12.88 10.07
CA ARG A 241 -11.06 -12.74 10.11
C ARG A 241 -10.66 -11.51 10.92
N GLU A 242 -9.75 -11.70 11.86
CA GLU A 242 -9.14 -10.65 12.65
C GLU A 242 -7.61 -10.80 12.58
N GLY A 243 -6.98 -9.93 11.77
CA GLY A 243 -5.56 -10.10 11.46
C GLY A 243 -5.28 -11.41 10.72
N ASN A 244 -4.48 -12.29 11.33
CA ASN A 244 -4.23 -13.66 10.84
C ASN A 244 -5.09 -14.72 11.56
N ASP A 245 -5.80 -14.35 12.61
CA ASP A 245 -6.68 -15.26 13.32
C ASP A 245 -8.06 -15.33 12.63
N ILE A 246 -8.70 -16.48 12.73
CA ILE A 246 -10.03 -16.76 12.20
C ILE A 246 -10.96 -17.06 13.36
N LEU A 247 -12.02 -16.27 13.48
CA LEU A 247 -13.01 -16.39 14.53
C LEU A 247 -14.23 -17.14 14.01
N CYS A 248 -14.79 -18.01 14.85
CA CYS A 248 -16.08 -18.64 14.61
C CYS A 248 -16.80 -18.92 15.92
N SER A 249 -18.14 -18.99 15.86
CA SER A 249 -18.98 -19.31 17.01
C SER A 249 -19.63 -20.67 16.79
N ILE A 250 -19.50 -21.56 17.78
CA ILE A 250 -20.02 -22.93 17.73
C ILE A 250 -21.07 -23.10 18.83
N PRO A 251 -22.30 -23.53 18.51
CA PRO A 251 -23.26 -23.93 19.51
C PRO A 251 -22.86 -25.28 20.11
N ILE A 252 -22.93 -25.39 21.45
CA ILE A 252 -22.75 -26.63 22.19
C ILE A 252 -23.94 -26.82 23.14
N THR A 253 -24.23 -28.05 23.48
CA THR A 253 -25.30 -28.38 24.43
C THR A 253 -24.87 -28.12 25.87
N ILE A 254 -25.85 -27.99 26.80
CA ILE A 254 -25.57 -27.87 28.23
C ILE A 254 -24.78 -29.10 28.75
N THR A 255 -25.11 -30.28 28.25
CA THR A 255 -24.42 -31.53 28.64
C THR A 255 -22.97 -31.58 28.17
N GLU A 256 -22.70 -31.14 26.94
CA GLU A 256 -21.33 -31.04 26.43
C GLU A 256 -20.51 -29.99 27.18
N ALA A 257 -21.12 -28.88 27.57
CA ALA A 257 -20.49 -27.84 28.36
C ALA A 257 -20.17 -28.31 29.79
N ALA A 258 -21.12 -29.00 30.44
CA ALA A 258 -20.97 -29.44 31.82
C ALA A 258 -20.03 -30.64 31.98
N LEU A 259 -20.18 -31.65 31.12
CA LEU A 259 -19.44 -32.92 31.22
C LEU A 259 -18.14 -32.93 30.43
N GLY A 260 -17.98 -31.96 29.53
CA GLY A 260 -16.92 -31.96 28.51
C GLY A 260 -17.25 -32.88 27.35
N ALA A 261 -16.70 -32.56 26.19
CA ALA A 261 -16.91 -33.30 24.95
C ALA A 261 -15.73 -33.18 23.98
N LYS A 262 -15.70 -34.07 23.00
CA LYS A 262 -14.89 -33.90 21.81
C LYS A 262 -15.84 -33.69 20.63
N ILE A 263 -15.83 -32.52 20.05
CA ILE A 263 -16.72 -32.17 18.95
C ILE A 263 -15.95 -31.92 17.68
N GLU A 264 -16.53 -32.31 16.56
CA GLU A 264 -15.98 -32.05 15.24
C GLU A 264 -16.50 -30.68 14.75
N ILE A 265 -15.57 -29.78 14.40
CA ILE A 265 -15.88 -28.43 13.99
C ILE A 265 -15.29 -28.11 12.62
N PRO A 266 -15.89 -27.22 11.84
CA PRO A 266 -15.33 -26.74 10.59
C PRO A 266 -14.07 -25.89 10.84
N SER A 267 -13.08 -26.06 9.97
CA SER A 267 -11.85 -25.29 9.88
C SER A 267 -11.62 -24.88 8.42
N ILE A 268 -10.73 -23.93 8.18
CA ILE A 268 -10.33 -23.49 6.82
C ILE A 268 -9.74 -24.64 5.97
N ASP A 269 -9.15 -25.66 6.62
CA ASP A 269 -8.54 -26.82 5.97
C ASP A 269 -9.49 -28.04 5.89
N GLY A 270 -10.70 -27.92 6.41
CA GLY A 270 -11.67 -29.02 6.52
C GLY A 270 -12.24 -29.12 7.92
N LYS A 271 -12.39 -30.34 8.44
CA LYS A 271 -12.91 -30.59 9.79
C LYS A 271 -11.76 -30.83 10.77
N THR A 272 -11.94 -30.40 12.02
CA THR A 272 -10.98 -30.61 13.11
C THR A 272 -11.70 -30.94 14.41
N LEU A 273 -11.04 -31.65 15.31
CA LEU A 273 -11.60 -31.98 16.63
C LEU A 273 -11.25 -30.90 17.64
N LEU A 274 -12.28 -30.38 18.31
CA LEU A 274 -12.16 -29.49 19.45
C LEU A 274 -12.49 -30.23 20.72
N LYS A 275 -11.60 -30.19 21.71
CA LYS A 275 -11.83 -30.73 23.06
C LYS A 275 -12.45 -29.64 23.91
N ILE A 276 -13.66 -29.87 24.38
CA ILE A 276 -14.37 -29.03 25.35
C ILE A 276 -14.09 -29.58 26.74
N PRO A 277 -13.46 -28.84 27.65
CA PRO A 277 -13.28 -29.25 29.06
C PRO A 277 -14.62 -29.24 29.78
N PRO A 278 -14.78 -30.08 30.84
CA PRO A 278 -15.96 -29.99 31.70
C PRO A 278 -16.02 -28.64 32.43
N GLY A 279 -17.24 -28.12 32.62
CA GLY A 279 -17.47 -26.81 33.22
C GLY A 279 -17.24 -25.61 32.29
N THR A 280 -17.20 -25.82 30.98
CA THR A 280 -17.06 -24.76 29.99
C THR A 280 -18.24 -23.82 30.02
N GLN A 281 -17.97 -22.51 30.08
CA GLN A 281 -18.99 -21.47 30.08
C GLN A 281 -19.30 -20.93 28.69
N SER A 282 -20.50 -20.38 28.49
CA SER A 282 -20.86 -19.71 27.24
C SER A 282 -20.00 -18.46 27.04
N GLY A 283 -19.53 -18.25 25.81
CA GLY A 283 -18.58 -17.18 25.46
C GLY A 283 -17.12 -17.52 25.66
N GLN A 284 -16.81 -18.71 26.21
CA GLN A 284 -15.43 -19.15 26.36
C GLN A 284 -14.78 -19.39 24.99
N LYS A 285 -13.51 -18.94 24.85
CA LYS A 285 -12.77 -19.01 23.60
C LYS A 285 -11.68 -20.07 23.65
N PHE A 286 -11.64 -20.92 22.63
CA PHE A 286 -10.63 -21.94 22.45
C PHE A 286 -9.76 -21.61 21.25
N ARG A 287 -8.44 -21.72 21.42
CA ARG A 287 -7.47 -21.41 20.36
C ARG A 287 -6.90 -22.68 19.73
N LEU A 288 -7.12 -22.85 18.44
CA LEU A 288 -6.52 -23.90 17.62
C LEU A 288 -5.35 -23.29 16.84
N ARG A 289 -4.12 -23.55 17.32
CA ARG A 289 -2.90 -23.01 16.74
C ARG A 289 -2.66 -23.56 15.33
N GLY A 290 -2.17 -22.70 14.41
CA GLY A 290 -1.88 -23.09 13.05
C GLY A 290 -3.11 -23.40 12.20
N LYS A 291 -4.33 -22.98 12.62
CA LYS A 291 -5.58 -23.14 11.88
C LYS A 291 -6.19 -21.80 11.45
N GLY A 292 -5.41 -20.74 11.51
CA GLY A 292 -5.78 -19.41 11.03
C GLY A 292 -5.32 -19.14 9.59
N ALA A 293 -5.44 -17.87 9.17
CA ALA A 293 -4.99 -17.43 7.86
C ALA A 293 -3.46 -17.37 7.78
N PRO A 294 -2.85 -17.71 6.65
CA PRO A 294 -1.44 -17.46 6.41
C PRO A 294 -1.20 -15.94 6.29
N SER A 295 -0.01 -15.50 6.68
CA SER A 295 0.45 -14.14 6.43
C SER A 295 0.97 -14.01 4.99
N PRO A 296 0.59 -13.01 4.22
CA PRO A 296 1.14 -12.82 2.88
C PRO A 296 2.60 -12.30 2.87
N ARG A 297 3.14 -11.92 4.04
CA ARG A 297 4.49 -11.34 4.19
C ARG A 297 5.47 -12.26 4.90
N ASP A 298 4.96 -13.03 5.85
CA ASP A 298 5.77 -13.89 6.73
C ASP A 298 5.19 -15.30 6.69
N ASP A 299 6.03 -16.32 6.85
CA ASP A 299 5.58 -17.73 6.90
C ASP A 299 4.85 -18.08 8.21
N VAL A 300 4.15 -17.09 8.80
CA VAL A 300 3.40 -17.25 10.05
C VAL A 300 1.94 -17.52 9.74
N GLN A 301 1.44 -18.64 10.23
CA GLN A 301 0.02 -18.96 10.18
C GLN A 301 -0.64 -18.58 11.52
N GLY A 302 -1.80 -17.91 11.43
CA GLY A 302 -2.59 -17.55 12.59
C GLY A 302 -3.27 -18.74 13.25
N SER A 303 -4.17 -18.49 14.18
CA SER A 303 -4.95 -19.49 14.90
C SER A 303 -6.43 -19.39 14.51
N GLN A 304 -7.17 -20.49 14.68
CA GLN A 304 -8.63 -20.41 14.72
C GLN A 304 -9.08 -20.22 16.17
N ILE A 305 -9.85 -19.18 16.42
CA ILE A 305 -10.45 -18.86 17.72
C ILE A 305 -11.91 -19.27 17.67
N VAL A 306 -12.25 -20.26 18.48
CA VAL A 306 -13.60 -20.81 18.54
C VAL A 306 -14.26 -20.32 19.82
N GLU A 307 -15.30 -19.51 19.67
CA GLU A 307 -16.15 -19.09 20.78
C GLU A 307 -17.31 -20.07 20.91
N VAL A 308 -17.48 -20.68 22.06
CA VAL A 308 -18.59 -21.61 22.29
C VAL A 308 -19.80 -20.87 22.84
N ARG A 309 -20.96 -21.20 22.32
CA ARG A 309 -22.25 -20.70 22.77
C ARG A 309 -23.10 -21.86 23.29
N VAL A 310 -23.34 -21.89 24.58
CA VAL A 310 -24.21 -22.91 25.18
C VAL A 310 -25.65 -22.67 24.76
N VAL A 311 -26.30 -23.71 24.23
CA VAL A 311 -27.70 -23.69 23.79
C VAL A 311 -28.51 -24.57 24.68
N THR A 312 -29.62 -24.04 25.21
CA THR A 312 -30.59 -24.78 26.01
C THR A 312 -31.39 -25.73 25.15
N PRO A 313 -31.62 -26.97 25.61
CA PRO A 313 -32.51 -27.89 24.90
C PRO A 313 -33.96 -27.41 24.88
N LYS A 314 -34.67 -27.74 23.83
CA LYS A 314 -36.15 -27.59 23.81
C LYS A 314 -36.71 -28.72 24.64
N VAL A 315 -37.26 -28.38 25.82
CA VAL A 315 -37.91 -29.37 26.71
C VAL A 315 -39.29 -29.65 26.19
N ALA A 316 -39.47 -30.85 25.59
CA ALA A 316 -40.74 -31.25 24.97
C ALA A 316 -41.53 -32.27 25.81
N ASP A 317 -40.91 -32.94 26.76
CA ASP A 317 -41.52 -34.01 27.55
C ASP A 317 -41.35 -33.76 29.06
N GLU A 318 -42.27 -34.31 29.87
CA GLU A 318 -42.29 -34.13 31.32
C GLU A 318 -41.06 -34.77 31.98
N ARG A 319 -40.54 -35.87 31.46
CA ARG A 319 -39.35 -36.51 32.01
C ARG A 319 -38.12 -35.64 31.92
N SER A 320 -37.88 -35.00 30.78
CA SER A 320 -36.79 -34.03 30.63
C SER A 320 -36.92 -32.84 31.58
N LYS A 321 -38.15 -32.37 31.82
CA LYS A 321 -38.44 -31.31 32.77
C LYS A 321 -38.10 -31.72 34.20
N GLU A 322 -38.53 -32.93 34.62
CA GLU A 322 -38.22 -33.48 35.93
C GLU A 322 -36.69 -33.53 36.14
N ILE A 323 -35.94 -34.05 35.18
CA ILE A 323 -34.45 -34.16 35.26
C ILE A 323 -33.81 -32.76 35.41
N LEU A 324 -34.30 -31.76 34.65
CA LEU A 324 -33.79 -30.40 34.79
C LEU A 324 -34.15 -29.77 36.15
N MET A 325 -35.34 -30.06 36.72
CA MET A 325 -35.69 -29.61 38.04
C MET A 325 -34.83 -30.30 39.14
N GLU A 326 -34.54 -31.57 38.96
CA GLU A 326 -33.61 -32.27 39.82
C GLU A 326 -32.19 -31.71 39.77
N LEU A 327 -31.66 -31.46 38.55
CA LEU A 327 -30.38 -30.81 38.35
C LEU A 327 -30.33 -29.43 39.04
N ALA A 328 -31.37 -28.63 38.95
CA ALA A 328 -31.47 -27.33 39.61
C ALA A 328 -31.48 -27.43 41.14
N ARG A 329 -32.05 -28.51 41.72
CA ARG A 329 -32.01 -28.76 43.18
C ARG A 329 -30.63 -29.17 43.64
N LEU A 330 -29.89 -29.90 42.81
CA LEU A 330 -28.52 -30.35 43.10
C LEU A 330 -27.47 -29.25 42.95
N ASN A 331 -27.79 -28.19 42.21
CA ASN A 331 -26.91 -27.04 41.91
C ASN A 331 -27.65 -25.74 42.24
N PRO A 332 -27.79 -25.38 43.53
CA PRO A 332 -28.56 -24.21 43.94
C PRO A 332 -27.81 -22.87 43.80
N ASP A 333 -26.65 -22.88 43.20
CA ASP A 333 -25.80 -21.68 43.05
C ASP A 333 -26.52 -20.57 42.29
N ASN A 334 -26.51 -19.35 42.83
CA ASN A 334 -27.08 -18.18 42.17
C ASN A 334 -25.97 -17.46 41.34
N PRO A 335 -26.00 -17.57 40.00
CA PRO A 335 -24.99 -16.94 39.17
C PRO A 335 -25.10 -15.40 39.13
N ARG A 336 -26.08 -14.81 39.80
CA ARG A 336 -26.31 -13.36 39.86
C ARG A 336 -25.81 -12.70 41.14
N THR A 337 -25.13 -13.43 42.03
CA THR A 337 -24.65 -12.92 43.33
C THR A 337 -23.80 -11.67 43.17
N GLU A 338 -22.92 -11.66 42.18
CA GLU A 338 -22.03 -10.52 41.91
C GLU A 338 -22.79 -9.29 41.36
N ILE A 339 -23.95 -9.51 40.71
CA ILE A 339 -24.77 -8.42 40.14
C ILE A 339 -25.66 -7.81 41.25
N GLU A 340 -26.09 -8.61 42.19
CA GLU A 340 -26.93 -8.15 43.32
C GLU A 340 -26.19 -7.19 44.24
N GLU A 341 -24.88 -7.24 44.27
CA GLU A 341 -24.01 -6.31 45.03
C GLU A 341 -23.78 -4.97 44.32
N ILE A 342 -24.12 -4.84 43.03
CA ILE A 342 -24.00 -3.59 42.30
C ILE A 342 -25.11 -2.63 42.73
N ASN A 343 -24.75 -1.67 43.59
CA ASN A 343 -25.65 -0.58 44.00
C ASN A 343 -25.97 0.32 42.79
N VAL A 344 -27.16 0.20 42.24
CA VAL A 344 -27.68 1.01 41.11
C VAL A 344 -28.10 2.42 41.55
N SER A 345 -27.75 2.83 42.74
CA SER A 345 -28.06 4.18 43.31
C SER A 345 -26.83 5.10 43.20
N GLN A 346 -26.58 5.59 41.98
CA GLN A 346 -25.89 6.86 41.73
C GLN A 346 -26.56 7.64 40.62
#